data_09bf09b9946a995450af20e5742817c1
#
_entry.id   09bf09b9946a995450af20e5742817c1
#
_cell.length_a   1.000
_cell.length_b   1.000
_cell.length_c   1.000
_cell.angle_alpha   90.00
_cell.angle_beta   90.00
_cell.angle_gamma   90.00
#
_symmetry.space_group_name_H-M   'P 1'
#
loop_
_entity.id
_entity.type
_entity.pdbx_description
1 polymer ?
#
loop_
_entity_poly.entity_id
_entity_poly.type
_entity_poly.pdbx_seq_one_letter_code
_entity_poly.pdbx_strand_id
1 'polypeptide(L)'
;MPIVVPDSMPQHKFGVCVAIAFGSIDSQTFVEWIEFNRLLGVTEFNVYNASLSDDVTAVFGHYEALGVLRVHQMPPPVPDYSKRGAKLGSPASLNDCMLRNAYRFRHMVVIDFDEIIVPKQHDNYTAMLRHIDKRRGVKQPCISYTFRNEYYFLDYKADESQQSHMRSLRYRRHGKPDRFLFAPKSFINPRECLSVFNHYCWISFPDASQQFTVDVDTSIATSRHFRRCGFGATECQQYNASAELDNSVLRFKAKLERRVTTALDSLRQLNVTNNSAQIGDVNTIYGLVKKTKM
;
A
#
# COMPACT_ATOMS: atom_id res chain seq x y z
N MET A 1 30.12 -17.12 -8.26
CA MET A 1 28.92 -16.72 -7.51
C MET A 1 27.98 -17.92 -7.51
N PRO A 2 27.58 -18.47 -6.36
CA PRO A 2 26.68 -19.63 -6.33
C PRO A 2 25.30 -19.22 -6.90
N ILE A 3 24.76 -20.08 -7.79
CA ILE A 3 23.39 -19.92 -8.25
C ILE A 3 22.47 -20.42 -7.14
N VAL A 4 21.75 -19.51 -6.53
CA VAL A 4 20.68 -19.86 -5.58
C VAL A 4 19.46 -20.27 -6.37
N VAL A 5 19.12 -21.56 -6.32
CA VAL A 5 17.85 -22.05 -6.88
C VAL A 5 16.76 -21.77 -5.86
N PRO A 6 15.76 -20.94 -6.18
CA PRO A 6 14.68 -20.63 -5.25
C PRO A 6 13.80 -21.85 -5.00
N ASP A 7 13.17 -21.89 -3.83
CA ASP A 7 12.14 -22.90 -3.53
C ASP A 7 11.04 -22.89 -4.58
N SER A 8 10.54 -24.06 -4.93
CA SER A 8 9.52 -24.23 -5.96
C SER A 8 8.19 -23.56 -5.63
N MET A 9 7.92 -23.31 -4.32
CA MET A 9 6.68 -22.71 -3.83
C MET A 9 6.96 -21.44 -3.02
N PRO A 10 6.27 -20.34 -3.31
CA PRO A 10 6.40 -19.11 -2.52
C PRO A 10 6.00 -19.32 -1.05
N GLN A 11 6.84 -18.86 -0.13
CA GLN A 11 6.60 -18.95 1.32
C GLN A 11 5.49 -18.02 1.78
N HIS A 12 5.30 -16.89 1.13
CA HIS A 12 4.33 -15.85 1.47
C HIS A 12 3.22 -15.73 0.42
N LYS A 13 2.02 -15.32 0.85
CA LYS A 13 0.88 -15.18 -0.05
C LYS A 13 0.86 -13.83 -0.76
N PHE A 14 0.99 -12.74 0.02
CA PHE A 14 0.83 -11.37 -0.48
C PHE A 14 1.97 -10.49 0.00
N GLY A 15 2.66 -9.85 -0.95
CA GLY A 15 3.54 -8.71 -0.74
C GLY A 15 2.98 -7.48 -1.46
N VAL A 16 3.36 -6.28 -1.03
CA VAL A 16 3.00 -5.02 -1.70
C VAL A 16 4.21 -4.44 -2.41
N CYS A 17 4.01 -3.98 -3.64
CA CYS A 17 4.90 -3.08 -4.36
C CYS A 17 4.26 -1.70 -4.46
N VAL A 18 4.90 -0.69 -3.85
CA VAL A 18 4.57 0.71 -4.11
C VAL A 18 5.46 1.21 -5.23
N ALA A 19 4.84 1.77 -6.28
CA ALA A 19 5.55 2.14 -7.50
C ALA A 19 6.73 3.09 -7.23
N ILE A 20 6.45 4.21 -6.59
CA ILE A 20 7.47 5.16 -6.15
C ILE A 20 6.87 6.09 -5.09
N ALA A 21 7.64 6.36 -4.06
CA ALA A 21 7.21 7.17 -2.93
C ALA A 21 7.93 8.53 -2.94
N PHE A 22 7.18 9.61 -2.90
CA PHE A 22 7.67 10.99 -2.88
C PHE A 22 6.69 11.94 -2.20
N GLY A 23 7.19 13.09 -1.77
CA GLY A 23 6.39 14.13 -1.11
C GLY A 23 6.14 13.87 0.36
N SER A 24 5.10 14.49 0.93
CA SER A 24 4.71 14.34 2.33
C SER A 24 3.56 13.36 2.47
N ILE A 25 3.68 12.45 3.42
CA ILE A 25 2.64 11.49 3.80
C ILE A 25 2.42 11.66 5.30
N ASP A 26 1.19 11.86 5.70
CA ASP A 26 0.82 11.87 7.12
C ASP A 26 1.09 10.50 7.76
N SER A 27 1.87 10.51 8.85
CA SER A 27 2.33 9.29 9.54
C SER A 27 1.16 8.42 10.01
N GLN A 28 0.08 9.00 10.51
CA GLN A 28 -1.10 8.26 10.96
C GLN A 28 -1.80 7.58 9.77
N THR A 29 -1.94 8.28 8.66
CA THR A 29 -2.51 7.74 7.42
C THR A 29 -1.66 6.58 6.88
N PHE A 30 -0.33 6.69 6.96
CA PHE A 30 0.58 5.62 6.55
C PHE A 30 0.48 4.39 7.45
N VAL A 31 0.40 4.57 8.78
CA VAL A 31 0.17 3.48 9.74
C VAL A 31 -1.17 2.80 9.47
N GLU A 32 -2.25 3.58 9.25
CA GLU A 32 -3.55 3.03 8.87
C GLU A 32 -3.46 2.17 7.61
N TRP A 33 -2.78 2.67 6.57
CA TRP A 33 -2.62 1.97 5.30
C TRP A 33 -1.87 0.65 5.46
N ILE A 34 -0.74 0.63 6.19
CA ILE A 34 0.01 -0.60 6.48
C ILE A 34 -0.86 -1.57 7.27
N GLU A 35 -1.44 -1.15 8.38
CA GLU A 35 -2.18 -2.04 9.27
C GLU A 35 -3.45 -2.58 8.63
N PHE A 36 -4.10 -1.83 7.75
CA PHE A 36 -5.24 -2.33 7.00
C PHE A 36 -4.82 -3.41 5.98
N ASN A 37 -3.79 -3.19 5.20
CA ASN A 37 -3.30 -4.20 4.26
C ASN A 37 -2.80 -5.46 5.00
N ARG A 38 -2.13 -5.31 6.16
CA ARG A 38 -1.75 -6.43 7.02
C ARG A 38 -2.97 -7.20 7.53
N LEU A 39 -4.01 -6.50 7.94
CA LEU A 39 -5.27 -7.12 8.35
C LEU A 39 -5.91 -7.94 7.22
N LEU A 40 -5.75 -7.49 5.97
CA LEU A 40 -6.22 -8.18 4.78
C LEU A 40 -5.32 -9.34 4.33
N GLY A 41 -4.13 -9.50 4.93
CA GLY A 41 -3.25 -10.65 4.72
C GLY A 41 -1.91 -10.35 4.03
N VAL A 42 -1.57 -9.08 3.86
CA VAL A 42 -0.22 -8.68 3.39
C VAL A 42 0.80 -8.92 4.50
N THR A 43 1.94 -9.48 4.14
CA THR A 43 3.02 -9.80 5.08
C THR A 43 4.24 -8.89 4.96
N GLU A 44 4.48 -8.31 3.78
CA GLU A 44 5.62 -7.43 3.56
C GLU A 44 5.29 -6.34 2.53
N PHE A 45 5.88 -5.16 2.73
CA PHE A 45 5.75 -4.00 1.86
C PHE A 45 7.12 -3.62 1.32
N ASN A 46 7.19 -3.36 0.02
CA ASN A 46 8.37 -2.85 -0.66
C ASN A 46 8.07 -1.43 -1.14
N VAL A 47 8.81 -0.46 -0.62
CA VAL A 47 8.63 0.98 -0.89
C VAL A 47 9.88 1.53 -1.54
N TYR A 48 9.73 2.18 -2.67
CA TYR A 48 10.82 2.83 -3.40
C TYR A 48 10.80 4.32 -3.09
N ASN A 49 11.70 4.73 -2.18
CA ASN A 49 11.78 6.11 -1.71
C ASN A 49 12.58 6.97 -2.70
N ALA A 50 11.91 7.91 -3.36
CA ALA A 50 12.54 8.90 -4.22
C ALA A 50 12.84 10.20 -3.46
N SER A 51 11.89 10.67 -2.65
CA SER A 51 12.01 11.96 -1.91
C SER A 51 10.87 12.12 -0.90
N LEU A 52 10.67 11.13 -0.04
CA LEU A 52 9.72 11.27 1.08
C LEU A 52 10.26 12.22 2.14
N SER A 53 9.36 12.96 2.77
CA SER A 53 9.69 13.81 3.92
C SER A 53 10.15 12.98 5.13
N ASP A 54 10.93 13.60 6.02
CA ASP A 54 11.46 12.96 7.22
C ASP A 54 10.37 12.54 8.22
N ASP A 55 9.17 13.10 8.11
CA ASP A 55 8.04 12.81 9.00
C ASP A 55 7.64 11.33 9.03
N VAL A 56 7.88 10.60 7.94
CA VAL A 56 7.58 9.16 7.87
C VAL A 56 8.77 8.27 8.22
N THR A 57 9.98 8.82 8.40
CA THR A 57 11.21 8.04 8.60
C THR A 57 11.14 7.19 9.88
N ALA A 58 10.61 7.75 10.98
CA ALA A 58 10.43 6.99 12.23
C ALA A 58 9.44 5.83 12.06
N VAL A 59 8.36 6.06 11.28
CA VAL A 59 7.37 5.02 10.96
C VAL A 59 8.00 3.93 10.11
N PHE A 60 8.83 4.29 9.13
CA PHE A 60 9.57 3.32 8.32
C PHE A 60 10.50 2.47 9.18
N GLY A 61 11.33 3.09 10.01
CA GLY A 61 12.25 2.37 10.90
C GLY A 61 11.54 1.37 11.82
N HIS A 62 10.36 1.74 12.34
CA HIS A 62 9.54 0.82 13.14
C HIS A 62 9.13 -0.43 12.35
N TYR A 63 8.59 -0.27 11.15
CA TYR A 63 8.13 -1.41 10.34
C TYR A 63 9.28 -2.20 9.69
N GLU A 64 10.42 -1.57 9.42
CA GLU A 64 11.65 -2.26 9.00
C GLU A 64 12.19 -3.14 10.13
N ALA A 65 12.23 -2.62 11.36
CA ALA A 65 12.63 -3.40 12.56
C ALA A 65 11.72 -4.61 12.82
N LEU A 66 10.43 -4.50 12.48
CA LEU A 66 9.48 -5.62 12.53
C LEU A 66 9.61 -6.60 11.34
N GLY A 67 10.48 -6.32 10.35
CA GLY A 67 10.61 -7.12 9.14
C GLY A 67 9.39 -7.06 8.19
N VAL A 68 8.53 -6.04 8.37
CA VAL A 68 7.29 -5.85 7.60
C VAL A 68 7.51 -4.96 6.40
N LEU A 69 8.42 -3.99 6.50
CA LEU A 69 8.72 -3.01 5.47
C LEU A 69 10.14 -3.20 4.95
N ARG A 70 10.34 -2.99 3.66
CA ARG A 70 11.63 -2.80 3.01
C ARG A 70 11.63 -1.50 2.25
N VAL A 71 12.55 -0.59 2.58
CA VAL A 71 12.72 0.68 1.91
C VAL A 71 13.90 0.60 0.95
N HIS A 72 13.62 0.82 -0.32
CA HIS A 72 14.63 0.89 -1.38
C HIS A 72 14.85 2.36 -1.75
N GLN A 73 16.08 2.84 -1.64
CA GLN A 73 16.40 4.19 -2.08
C GLN A 73 16.47 4.23 -3.60
N MET A 74 15.67 5.10 -4.21
CA MET A 74 15.59 5.24 -5.65
C MET A 74 15.47 6.72 -6.01
N PRO A 75 16.61 7.44 -6.09
CA PRO A 75 16.59 8.83 -6.48
C PRO A 75 15.94 8.99 -7.87
N PRO A 76 15.23 10.08 -8.11
CA PRO A 76 14.60 10.33 -9.40
C PRO A 76 15.63 10.25 -10.53
N PRO A 77 15.25 9.69 -11.68
CA PRO A 77 16.17 9.50 -12.83
C PRO A 77 16.64 10.81 -13.48
N VAL A 78 15.99 11.91 -13.15
CA VAL A 78 16.37 13.28 -13.57
C VAL A 78 16.43 14.16 -12.32
N PRO A 79 17.27 15.22 -12.29
CA PRO A 79 17.38 16.14 -11.16
C PRO A 79 16.13 17.03 -11.00
N ASP A 80 14.98 16.53 -11.32
CA ASP A 80 13.68 17.15 -11.14
C ASP A 80 12.90 16.37 -10.08
N TYR A 81 12.94 16.88 -8.86
CA TYR A 81 12.20 16.34 -7.71
C TYR A 81 10.69 16.66 -7.78
N SER A 82 10.22 17.17 -8.93
CA SER A 82 8.80 17.34 -9.18
C SER A 82 8.06 16.00 -9.20
N LYS A 83 6.75 16.06 -8.99
CA LYS A 83 5.86 14.92 -9.14
C LYS A 83 6.03 14.18 -10.48
N ARG A 84 6.39 14.91 -11.54
CA ARG A 84 6.61 14.36 -12.88
C ARG A 84 7.91 13.54 -12.94
N GLY A 85 9.01 14.09 -12.42
CA GLY A 85 10.31 13.41 -12.39
C GLY A 85 10.27 12.12 -11.57
N ALA A 86 9.64 12.17 -10.38
CA ALA A 86 9.45 10.99 -9.55
C ALA A 86 8.68 9.89 -10.28
N LYS A 87 7.60 10.21 -10.97
CA LYS A 87 6.78 9.24 -11.72
C LYS A 87 7.51 8.54 -12.86
N LEU A 88 8.56 9.13 -13.43
CA LEU A 88 9.37 8.48 -14.47
C LEU A 88 10.12 7.24 -13.94
N GLY A 89 10.39 7.17 -12.64
CA GLY A 89 10.99 6.00 -12.00
C GLY A 89 10.03 4.84 -11.75
N SER A 90 8.72 5.06 -11.81
CA SER A 90 7.71 4.06 -11.43
C SER A 90 7.81 2.73 -12.19
N PRO A 91 8.02 2.68 -13.51
CA PRO A 91 8.17 1.39 -14.20
C PRO A 91 9.38 0.60 -13.73
N ALA A 92 10.51 1.28 -13.49
CA ALA A 92 11.74 0.63 -13.02
C ALA A 92 11.56 0.05 -11.61
N SER A 93 11.00 0.84 -10.67
CA SER A 93 10.77 0.41 -9.30
C SER A 93 9.80 -0.78 -9.22
N LEU A 94 8.72 -0.75 -9.99
CA LEU A 94 7.75 -1.85 -9.99
C LEU A 94 8.35 -3.14 -10.55
N ASN A 95 9.10 -3.06 -11.66
CA ASN A 95 9.71 -4.25 -12.24
C ASN A 95 10.84 -4.80 -11.35
N ASP A 96 11.65 -3.94 -10.70
CA ASP A 96 12.61 -4.38 -9.69
C ASP A 96 11.92 -5.08 -8.52
N CYS A 97 10.82 -4.49 -8.00
CA CYS A 97 10.01 -5.11 -6.94
C CYS A 97 9.48 -6.49 -7.36
N MET A 98 8.93 -6.63 -8.55
CA MET A 98 8.40 -7.89 -9.04
C MET A 98 9.48 -8.96 -9.16
N LEU A 99 10.64 -8.62 -9.75
CA LEU A 99 11.74 -9.55 -9.96
C LEU A 99 12.36 -10.00 -8.62
N ARG A 100 12.61 -9.09 -7.68
CA ARG A 100 13.13 -9.42 -6.34
C ARG A 100 12.22 -10.36 -5.55
N ASN A 101 10.91 -10.28 -5.79
CA ASN A 101 9.90 -10.97 -5.01
C ASN A 101 9.26 -12.16 -5.74
N ALA A 102 9.70 -12.48 -6.97
CA ALA A 102 9.09 -13.48 -7.83
C ALA A 102 8.96 -14.88 -7.19
N TYR A 103 9.93 -15.26 -6.36
CA TYR A 103 9.93 -16.57 -5.67
C TYR A 103 9.56 -16.48 -4.19
N ARG A 104 9.33 -15.27 -3.67
CA ARG A 104 8.97 -15.04 -2.26
C ARG A 104 7.47 -14.99 -2.05
N PHE A 105 6.74 -14.43 -3.00
CA PHE A 105 5.29 -14.19 -2.89
C PHE A 105 4.51 -14.86 -4.01
N ARG A 106 3.33 -15.35 -3.65
CA ARG A 106 2.38 -15.87 -4.63
C ARG A 106 1.73 -14.75 -5.45
N HIS A 107 1.46 -13.61 -4.80
CA HIS A 107 0.92 -12.43 -5.45
C HIS A 107 1.61 -11.17 -4.92
N MET A 108 1.96 -10.28 -5.81
CA MET A 108 2.34 -8.92 -5.48
C MET A 108 1.14 -8.00 -5.72
N VAL A 109 0.84 -7.19 -4.71
CA VAL A 109 -0.22 -6.17 -4.74
C VAL A 109 0.41 -4.87 -5.18
N VAL A 110 0.00 -4.36 -6.35
CA VAL A 110 0.48 -3.08 -6.87
C VAL A 110 -0.53 -2.01 -6.50
N ILE A 111 -0.20 -1.19 -5.51
CA ILE A 111 -1.05 -0.10 -4.99
C ILE A 111 -0.21 1.08 -4.53
N ASP A 112 -0.81 2.27 -4.50
CA ASP A 112 -0.22 3.48 -3.92
C ASP A 112 -0.70 3.71 -2.47
N PHE A 113 -0.09 4.65 -1.72
CA PHE A 113 -0.41 4.90 -0.31
C PHE A 113 -1.81 5.50 -0.09
N ASP A 114 -2.41 6.02 -1.13
CA ASP A 114 -3.76 6.56 -1.11
C ASP A 114 -4.82 5.57 -1.61
N GLU A 115 -4.43 4.29 -1.73
CA GLU A 115 -5.31 3.25 -2.26
C GLU A 115 -5.32 2.00 -1.37
N ILE A 116 -6.48 1.35 -1.30
CA ILE A 116 -6.67 0.06 -0.62
C ILE A 116 -7.65 -0.79 -1.42
N ILE A 117 -7.29 -2.02 -1.73
CA ILE A 117 -8.22 -2.99 -2.31
C ILE A 117 -9.05 -3.58 -1.18
N VAL A 118 -10.34 -3.23 -1.13
CA VAL A 118 -11.22 -3.68 -0.03
C VAL A 118 -12.19 -4.75 -0.51
N PRO A 119 -12.08 -5.99 0.02
CA PRO A 119 -13.08 -7.02 -0.25
C PRO A 119 -14.44 -6.60 0.33
N LYS A 120 -15.53 -6.66 -0.44
CA LYS A 120 -16.87 -6.27 0.04
C LYS A 120 -17.57 -7.36 0.85
N GLN A 121 -17.18 -8.63 0.67
CA GLN A 121 -17.86 -9.80 1.28
C GLN A 121 -16.92 -10.74 2.05
N HIS A 122 -15.61 -10.54 2.01
CA HIS A 122 -14.61 -11.46 2.56
C HIS A 122 -13.68 -10.76 3.56
N ASP A 123 -13.25 -11.47 4.58
CA ASP A 123 -12.44 -10.92 5.67
C ASP A 123 -10.97 -10.72 5.31
N ASN A 124 -10.49 -11.31 4.21
CA ASN A 124 -9.11 -11.18 3.77
C ASN A 124 -8.96 -11.56 2.29
N TYR A 125 -7.79 -11.23 1.73
CA TYR A 125 -7.46 -11.49 0.34
C TYR A 125 -7.46 -12.98 -0.02
N THR A 126 -7.02 -13.85 0.89
CA THR A 126 -7.03 -15.30 0.63
C THR A 126 -8.45 -15.84 0.42
N ALA A 127 -9.39 -15.45 1.27
CA ALA A 127 -10.79 -15.86 1.15
C ALA A 127 -11.44 -15.30 -0.12
N MET A 128 -11.13 -14.02 -0.42
CA MET A 128 -11.62 -13.36 -1.63
C MET A 128 -11.13 -14.06 -2.91
N LEU A 129 -9.81 -14.28 -3.06
CA LEU A 129 -9.28 -14.92 -4.26
C LEU A 129 -9.79 -16.36 -4.42
N ARG A 130 -9.91 -17.12 -3.32
CA ARG A 130 -10.51 -18.46 -3.36
C ARG A 130 -11.95 -18.42 -3.87
N HIS A 131 -12.74 -17.43 -3.47
CA HIS A 131 -14.10 -17.24 -3.97
C HIS A 131 -14.12 -16.92 -5.47
N ILE A 132 -13.26 -16.01 -5.93
CA ILE A 132 -13.13 -15.64 -7.34
C ILE A 132 -12.77 -16.87 -8.17
N ASP A 133 -11.75 -17.62 -7.78
CA ASP A 133 -11.27 -18.79 -8.50
C ASP A 133 -12.34 -19.89 -8.57
N LYS A 134 -13.07 -20.12 -7.47
CA LYS A 134 -14.19 -21.08 -7.44
C LYS A 134 -15.29 -20.69 -8.41
N ARG A 135 -15.67 -19.40 -8.48
CA ARG A 135 -16.70 -18.91 -9.42
C ARG A 135 -16.29 -19.06 -10.88
N ARG A 136 -15.00 -18.91 -11.17
CA ARG A 136 -14.47 -19.07 -12.53
C ARG A 136 -14.41 -20.51 -13.00
N GLY A 137 -14.46 -21.49 -12.08
CA GLY A 137 -14.33 -22.90 -12.41
C GLY A 137 -12.96 -23.31 -12.98
N VAL A 138 -11.95 -22.43 -12.87
CA VAL A 138 -10.61 -22.64 -13.46
C VAL A 138 -9.69 -23.17 -12.38
N LYS A 139 -8.98 -24.27 -12.65
CA LYS A 139 -8.03 -24.89 -11.72
C LYS A 139 -6.66 -24.20 -11.71
N GLN A 140 -6.35 -23.39 -12.71
CA GLN A 140 -5.05 -22.75 -12.84
C GLN A 140 -5.07 -21.31 -12.33
N PRO A 141 -4.00 -20.85 -11.64
CA PRO A 141 -3.89 -19.47 -11.19
C PRO A 141 -3.83 -18.52 -12.39
N CYS A 142 -4.48 -17.36 -12.29
CA CYS A 142 -4.37 -16.32 -13.31
C CYS A 142 -3.11 -15.49 -13.09
N ILE A 143 -2.70 -14.76 -14.14
CA ILE A 143 -1.54 -13.85 -14.10
C ILE A 143 -1.84 -12.69 -13.18
N SER A 144 -3.04 -12.11 -13.29
CA SER A 144 -3.44 -10.99 -12.44
C SER A 144 -4.94 -10.95 -12.17
N TYR A 145 -5.30 -10.46 -10.99
CA TYR A 145 -6.66 -10.04 -10.60
C TYR A 145 -6.66 -8.53 -10.59
N THR A 146 -7.51 -7.93 -11.41
CA THR A 146 -7.58 -6.48 -11.58
C THR A 146 -8.84 -5.94 -10.94
N PHE A 147 -8.68 -4.96 -10.06
CA PHE A 147 -9.73 -4.33 -9.29
C PHE A 147 -9.98 -2.93 -9.86
N ARG A 148 -11.22 -2.65 -10.25
CA ARG A 148 -11.60 -1.35 -10.77
C ARG A 148 -11.44 -0.28 -9.70
N ASN A 149 -11.00 0.91 -10.13
CA ASN A 149 -10.83 2.06 -9.26
C ASN A 149 -12.18 2.66 -8.89
N GLU A 150 -12.35 3.03 -7.63
CA GLU A 150 -13.44 3.84 -7.11
C GLU A 150 -12.85 5.03 -6.36
N TYR A 151 -13.24 6.26 -6.74
CA TYR A 151 -12.79 7.46 -6.05
C TYR A 151 -13.58 7.69 -4.77
N TYR A 152 -12.87 7.74 -3.65
CA TYR A 152 -13.33 8.17 -2.34
C TYR A 152 -12.77 9.56 -2.07
N PHE A 153 -13.43 10.58 -2.61
CA PHE A 153 -12.88 11.93 -2.54
C PHE A 153 -12.91 12.49 -1.12
N LEU A 154 -11.76 13.04 -0.70
CA LEU A 154 -11.60 13.71 0.59
C LEU A 154 -12.35 15.05 0.65
N ASP A 155 -12.87 15.52 -0.47
CA ASP A 155 -13.75 16.69 -0.58
C ASP A 155 -15.22 16.34 -0.26
N TYR A 156 -15.55 15.05 -0.17
CA TYR A 156 -16.85 14.61 0.31
C TYR A 156 -16.97 14.80 1.82
N LYS A 157 -18.20 14.98 2.30
CA LYS A 157 -18.44 15.08 3.72
C LYS A 157 -17.98 13.80 4.43
N ALA A 158 -17.06 13.94 5.37
CA ALA A 158 -16.64 12.85 6.22
C ALA A 158 -17.83 12.37 7.08
N ASP A 159 -17.91 11.07 7.31
CA ASP A 159 -18.91 10.51 8.22
C ASP A 159 -18.39 10.54 9.65
N GLU A 160 -18.88 11.50 10.43
CA GLU A 160 -18.53 11.70 11.83
C GLU A 160 -19.21 10.68 12.77
N SER A 161 -20.23 9.96 12.30
CA SER A 161 -20.96 8.98 13.11
C SER A 161 -20.08 7.83 13.62
N GLN A 162 -18.95 7.59 12.97
CA GLN A 162 -18.03 6.51 13.33
C GLN A 162 -17.06 6.87 14.46
N GLN A 163 -16.97 8.15 14.84
CA GLN A 163 -16.05 8.66 15.89
C GLN A 163 -14.60 8.14 15.69
N SER A 164 -14.17 7.98 14.44
CA SER A 164 -12.86 7.47 14.08
C SER A 164 -12.03 8.54 13.40
N HIS A 165 -10.71 8.53 13.63
CA HIS A 165 -9.77 9.41 12.93
C HIS A 165 -9.24 8.76 11.62
N MET A 166 -9.58 7.51 11.37
CA MET A 166 -9.09 6.77 10.21
C MET A 166 -9.79 7.19 8.92
N ARG A 167 -8.98 7.48 7.92
CA ARG A 167 -9.44 7.93 6.60
C ARG A 167 -10.43 6.95 5.97
N SER A 168 -10.12 5.66 5.99
CA SER A 168 -10.95 4.62 5.38
C SER A 168 -12.31 4.44 6.05
N LEU A 169 -12.43 4.77 7.34
CA LEU A 169 -13.68 4.68 8.09
C LEU A 169 -14.54 5.94 7.98
N ARG A 170 -13.92 7.10 7.76
CA ARG A 170 -14.59 8.39 7.64
C ARG A 170 -15.08 8.71 6.24
N TYR A 171 -14.27 8.40 5.22
CA TYR A 171 -14.60 8.70 3.83
C TYR A 171 -15.13 7.44 3.16
N ARG A 172 -16.45 7.24 3.24
CA ARG A 172 -17.13 6.04 2.76
C ARG A 172 -18.05 6.29 1.57
N ARG A 173 -18.10 7.53 1.07
CA ARG A 173 -18.82 7.89 -0.15
C ARG A 173 -17.90 7.75 -1.35
N HIS A 174 -18.40 7.10 -2.40
CA HIS A 174 -17.65 6.89 -3.63
C HIS A 174 -18.53 7.13 -4.85
N GLY A 175 -17.88 7.48 -5.97
CA GLY A 175 -18.51 7.51 -7.27
C GLY A 175 -18.68 6.10 -7.86
N LYS A 176 -19.18 6.03 -9.08
CA LYS A 176 -19.24 4.75 -9.81
C LYS A 176 -17.83 4.21 -10.07
N PRO A 177 -17.66 2.87 -10.07
CA PRO A 177 -16.40 2.26 -10.46
C PRO A 177 -16.00 2.67 -11.88
N ASP A 178 -14.71 2.94 -12.05
CA ASP A 178 -14.16 3.20 -13.37
C ASP A 178 -14.34 1.99 -14.30
N ARG A 179 -14.27 2.25 -15.61
CA ARG A 179 -14.29 1.17 -16.61
C ARG A 179 -13.05 0.28 -16.45
N PHE A 180 -13.15 -0.97 -16.88
CA PHE A 180 -12.05 -1.93 -16.89
C PHE A 180 -10.79 -1.34 -17.56
N LEU A 181 -9.65 -1.57 -16.95
CA LEU A 181 -8.31 -1.06 -17.31
C LEU A 181 -8.12 0.47 -17.24
N PHE A 182 -9.08 1.21 -16.71
CA PHE A 182 -8.87 2.62 -16.42
C PHE A 182 -8.39 2.79 -14.97
N ALA A 183 -7.10 3.08 -14.80
CA ALA A 183 -6.43 3.25 -13.51
C ALA A 183 -6.71 2.16 -12.45
N PRO A 184 -6.85 0.86 -12.80
CA PRO A 184 -7.14 -0.18 -11.83
C PRO A 184 -5.94 -0.44 -10.93
N LYS A 185 -6.13 -1.29 -9.91
CA LYS A 185 -5.03 -1.88 -9.14
C LYS A 185 -5.11 -3.40 -9.20
N SER A 186 -3.97 -4.07 -9.02
CA SER A 186 -3.93 -5.51 -9.32
C SER A 186 -3.16 -6.32 -8.30
N PHE A 187 -3.59 -7.57 -8.15
CA PHE A 187 -2.74 -8.63 -7.61
C PHE A 187 -2.13 -9.38 -8.78
N ILE A 188 -0.82 -9.47 -8.81
CA ILE A 188 -0.06 -10.01 -9.92
C ILE A 188 0.74 -11.22 -9.43
N ASN A 189 0.69 -12.33 -10.17
CA ASN A 189 1.62 -13.43 -9.96
C ASN A 189 2.98 -13.04 -10.55
N PRO A 190 4.01 -12.79 -9.72
CA PRO A 190 5.27 -12.26 -10.20
C PRO A 190 6.08 -13.27 -11.02
N ARG A 191 5.73 -14.55 -10.99
CA ARG A 191 6.39 -15.58 -11.80
C ARG A 191 5.82 -15.72 -13.21
N GLU A 192 4.63 -15.18 -13.43
CA GLU A 192 3.95 -15.25 -14.72
C GLU A 192 4.00 -13.90 -15.47
N CYS A 193 4.44 -12.83 -14.79
CA CYS A 193 4.50 -11.48 -15.35
C CYS A 193 5.94 -11.07 -15.62
N LEU A 194 6.26 -10.87 -16.90
CA LEU A 194 7.59 -10.42 -17.35
C LEU A 194 7.79 -8.92 -17.11
N SER A 195 6.75 -8.13 -17.35
CA SER A 195 6.78 -6.67 -17.16
C SER A 195 5.49 -6.17 -16.58
N VAL A 196 5.61 -5.35 -15.52
CA VAL A 196 4.48 -4.73 -14.83
C VAL A 196 4.43 -3.23 -15.10
N PHE A 197 3.22 -2.73 -15.23
CA PHE A 197 2.89 -1.31 -15.25
C PHE A 197 2.16 -0.92 -13.96
N ASN A 198 1.98 0.36 -13.70
CA ASN A 198 1.38 0.90 -12.46
C ASN A 198 0.03 0.28 -12.06
N HIS A 199 -0.61 -0.44 -12.96
CA HIS A 199 -1.97 -0.89 -12.80
C HIS A 199 -2.17 -2.39 -13.02
N TYR A 200 -1.34 -3.03 -13.86
CA TYR A 200 -1.52 -4.44 -14.23
C TYR A 200 -0.24 -5.03 -14.85
N CYS A 201 -0.22 -6.33 -15.05
CA CYS A 201 0.82 -7.00 -15.82
C CYS A 201 0.71 -6.60 -17.29
N TRP A 202 1.74 -5.95 -17.82
CA TRP A 202 1.76 -5.51 -19.21
C TRP A 202 2.15 -6.65 -20.16
N ILE A 203 3.21 -7.37 -19.81
CA ILE A 203 3.74 -8.47 -20.63
C ILE A 203 3.87 -9.69 -19.72
N SER A 204 3.26 -10.80 -20.14
CA SER A 204 3.43 -12.10 -19.50
C SER A 204 4.58 -12.88 -20.10
N PHE A 205 5.09 -13.87 -19.36
CA PHE A 205 6.02 -14.83 -19.95
C PHE A 205 5.33 -15.64 -21.06
N PRO A 206 6.06 -16.01 -22.16
CA PRO A 206 5.47 -16.71 -23.31
C PRO A 206 4.86 -18.07 -22.95
N ASP A 207 5.44 -18.77 -21.98
CA ASP A 207 5.01 -20.09 -21.52
C ASP A 207 3.96 -20.02 -20.38
N ALA A 208 3.50 -18.82 -20.02
CA ALA A 208 2.41 -18.67 -19.07
C ALA A 208 1.19 -19.41 -19.62
N SER A 209 0.89 -20.55 -19.02
CA SER A 209 0.00 -21.58 -19.57
C SER A 209 -1.46 -21.14 -19.71
N GLN A 210 -1.84 -20.00 -19.16
CA GLN A 210 -3.12 -19.33 -19.42
C GLN A 210 -3.04 -17.84 -19.05
N GLN A 211 -3.04 -17.01 -20.07
CA GLN A 211 -2.84 -15.56 -20.01
C GLN A 211 -4.12 -14.82 -19.64
N PHE A 212 -4.63 -14.94 -18.42
CA PHE A 212 -5.83 -14.21 -18.08
C PHE A 212 -5.60 -13.18 -16.98
N THR A 213 -5.85 -11.92 -17.34
CA THR A 213 -6.18 -10.89 -16.37
C THR A 213 -7.66 -11.00 -16.03
N VAL A 214 -7.98 -11.20 -14.76
CA VAL A 214 -9.34 -11.27 -14.27
C VAL A 214 -9.84 -9.88 -13.91
N ASP A 215 -10.86 -9.40 -14.61
CA ASP A 215 -11.64 -8.25 -14.15
C ASP A 215 -12.52 -8.71 -12.97
N VAL A 216 -12.14 -8.29 -11.76
CA VAL A 216 -12.87 -8.68 -10.56
C VAL A 216 -14.18 -7.92 -10.50
N ASP A 217 -15.28 -8.67 -10.31
CA ASP A 217 -16.62 -8.10 -10.13
C ASP A 217 -16.62 -7.08 -8.98
N THR A 218 -17.12 -5.89 -9.25
CA THR A 218 -17.16 -4.77 -8.30
C THR A 218 -18.01 -5.06 -7.06
N SER A 219 -18.89 -6.05 -7.12
CA SER A 219 -19.61 -6.55 -5.95
C SER A 219 -18.74 -7.40 -5.00
N ILE A 220 -17.57 -7.88 -5.48
CA ILE A 220 -16.62 -8.65 -4.68
C ILE A 220 -15.58 -7.73 -4.04
N ALA A 221 -14.95 -6.85 -4.83
CA ALA A 221 -13.96 -5.91 -4.35
C ALA A 221 -13.68 -4.79 -5.38
N THR A 222 -13.22 -3.65 -4.88
CA THR A 222 -12.75 -2.52 -5.69
C THR A 222 -11.49 -1.94 -5.06
N SER A 223 -10.73 -1.17 -5.83
CA SER A 223 -9.63 -0.35 -5.33
C SER A 223 -10.20 0.99 -4.89
N ARG A 224 -10.21 1.26 -3.59
CA ARG A 224 -10.61 2.54 -3.01
C ARG A 224 -9.48 3.53 -3.11
N HIS A 225 -9.69 4.63 -3.82
CA HIS A 225 -8.70 5.66 -4.06
C HIS A 225 -9.06 6.94 -3.28
N PHE A 226 -8.37 7.18 -2.19
CA PHE A 226 -8.58 8.31 -1.28
C PHE A 226 -7.76 9.52 -1.74
N ARG A 227 -8.38 10.45 -2.46
CA ARG A 227 -7.70 11.67 -2.94
C ARG A 227 -8.65 12.86 -2.98
N ARG A 228 -8.09 14.05 -3.15
CA ARG A 228 -8.91 15.22 -3.52
C ARG A 228 -9.33 15.10 -4.97
N CYS A 229 -10.52 15.61 -5.28
CA CYS A 229 -11.00 15.66 -6.66
C CYS A 229 -10.08 16.55 -7.49
N GLY A 230 -9.43 15.98 -8.49
CA GLY A 230 -8.51 16.67 -9.40
C GLY A 230 -9.10 16.92 -10.78
N PHE A 231 -10.41 16.75 -10.94
CA PHE A 231 -11.14 17.06 -12.16
C PHE A 231 -11.62 18.51 -12.16
N GLY A 232 -12.28 18.96 -13.23
CA GLY A 232 -12.91 20.27 -13.25
C GLY A 232 -14.02 20.41 -12.19
N ALA A 233 -14.32 21.64 -11.73
CA ALA A 233 -15.30 21.89 -10.67
C ALA A 233 -16.67 21.26 -10.96
N THR A 234 -17.15 21.37 -12.18
CA THR A 234 -18.43 20.78 -12.62
C THR A 234 -18.42 19.26 -12.52
N GLU A 235 -17.32 18.61 -12.93
CA GLU A 235 -17.17 17.17 -12.88
C GLU A 235 -17.10 16.68 -11.44
N CYS A 236 -16.35 17.37 -10.56
CA CYS A 236 -16.30 17.07 -9.13
C CYS A 236 -17.69 17.19 -8.46
N GLN A 237 -18.51 18.18 -8.86
CA GLN A 237 -19.89 18.31 -8.38
C GLN A 237 -20.76 17.13 -8.83
N GLN A 238 -20.62 16.70 -10.09
CA GLN A 238 -21.37 15.54 -10.62
C GLN A 238 -21.00 14.25 -9.88
N TYR A 239 -19.71 14.02 -9.62
CA TYR A 239 -19.25 12.89 -8.80
C TYR A 239 -19.86 12.93 -7.40
N ASN A 240 -19.87 14.10 -6.77
CA ASN A 240 -20.44 14.24 -5.41
C ASN A 240 -21.95 14.01 -5.38
N ALA A 241 -22.68 14.50 -6.39
CA ALA A 241 -24.13 14.34 -6.49
C ALA A 241 -24.56 12.87 -6.68
N SER A 242 -23.71 12.05 -7.32
CA SER A 242 -23.96 10.62 -7.57
C SER A 242 -23.27 9.70 -6.54
N ALA A 243 -22.66 10.25 -5.49
CA ALA A 243 -21.86 9.45 -4.55
C ALA A 243 -22.74 8.56 -3.67
N GLU A 244 -22.42 7.28 -3.67
CA GLU A 244 -23.06 6.24 -2.87
C GLU A 244 -22.26 6.00 -1.56
N LEU A 245 -22.95 5.49 -0.53
CA LEU A 245 -22.33 5.16 0.75
C LEU A 245 -21.99 3.66 0.81
N ASP A 246 -20.71 3.34 0.95
CA ASP A 246 -20.24 1.95 1.13
C ASP A 246 -19.84 1.67 2.58
N ASN A 247 -20.62 0.85 3.25
CA ASN A 247 -20.40 0.43 4.63
C ASN A 247 -19.58 -0.86 4.76
N SER A 248 -19.13 -1.46 3.67
CA SER A 248 -18.44 -2.76 3.70
C SER A 248 -17.15 -2.74 4.52
N VAL A 249 -16.49 -1.57 4.65
CA VAL A 249 -15.29 -1.40 5.46
C VAL A 249 -15.56 -1.51 6.97
N LEU A 250 -16.77 -1.22 7.44
CA LEU A 250 -17.08 -1.15 8.87
C LEU A 250 -16.91 -2.48 9.60
N ARG A 251 -17.00 -3.61 8.90
CA ARG A 251 -16.71 -4.93 9.50
C ARG A 251 -15.25 -5.08 9.95
N PHE A 252 -14.36 -4.27 9.44
CA PHE A 252 -12.95 -4.25 9.84
C PHE A 252 -12.67 -3.27 10.99
N LYS A 253 -13.61 -2.37 11.31
CA LYS A 253 -13.43 -1.24 12.21
C LYS A 253 -12.71 -1.63 13.51
N ALA A 254 -13.31 -2.49 14.32
CA ALA A 254 -12.77 -2.83 15.65
C ALA A 254 -11.34 -3.43 15.58
N LYS A 255 -11.08 -4.27 14.57
CA LYS A 255 -9.75 -4.87 14.38
C LYS A 255 -8.74 -3.86 13.89
N LEU A 256 -9.14 -3.00 12.96
CA LEU A 256 -8.27 -1.97 12.38
C LEU A 256 -7.92 -0.91 13.43
N GLU A 257 -8.89 -0.38 14.16
CA GLU A 257 -8.68 0.60 15.23
C GLU A 257 -7.69 0.08 16.27
N ARG A 258 -7.87 -1.15 16.76
CA ARG A 258 -6.95 -1.76 17.71
C ARG A 258 -5.53 -1.85 17.15
N ARG A 259 -5.34 -2.30 15.91
CA ARG A 259 -4.03 -2.45 15.29
C ARG A 259 -3.32 -1.12 15.10
N VAL A 260 -4.03 -0.12 14.58
CA VAL A 260 -3.51 1.23 14.37
C VAL A 260 -3.14 1.89 15.70
N THR A 261 -3.99 1.80 16.71
CA THR A 261 -3.70 2.33 18.06
C THR A 261 -2.44 1.67 18.63
N THR A 262 -2.34 0.33 18.59
CA THR A 262 -1.14 -0.38 19.07
C THR A 262 0.14 0.07 18.35
N ALA A 263 0.11 0.24 17.03
CA ALA A 263 1.25 0.69 16.26
C ALA A 263 1.65 2.13 16.60
N LEU A 264 0.67 3.03 16.72
CA LEU A 264 0.92 4.44 17.10
C LEU A 264 1.48 4.57 18.53
N ASP A 265 0.99 3.76 19.46
CA ASP A 265 1.51 3.76 20.84
C ASP A 265 2.96 3.24 20.89
N SER A 266 3.29 2.21 20.12
CA SER A 266 4.68 1.73 19.97
C SER A 266 5.61 2.82 19.40
N LEU A 267 5.15 3.55 18.38
CA LEU A 267 5.91 4.67 17.80
C LEU A 267 6.13 5.82 18.80
N ARG A 268 5.13 6.15 19.61
CA ARG A 268 5.26 7.17 20.66
C ARG A 268 6.29 6.78 21.71
N GLN A 269 6.31 5.52 22.14
CA GLN A 269 7.28 4.98 23.09
C GLN A 269 8.71 5.06 22.54
N LEU A 270 8.93 4.72 21.28
CA LEU A 270 10.23 4.82 20.61
C LEU A 270 10.74 6.28 20.56
N ASN A 271 9.88 7.23 20.27
CA ASN A 271 10.25 8.65 20.25
C ASN A 271 10.62 9.18 21.66
N VAL A 272 9.92 8.74 22.70
CA VAL A 272 10.24 9.10 24.08
C VAL A 272 11.59 8.52 24.50
N THR A 273 11.88 7.27 24.17
CA THR A 273 13.17 6.62 24.50
C THR A 273 14.34 7.26 23.76
N ASN A 274 14.17 7.58 22.47
CA ASN A 274 15.22 8.24 21.69
C ASN A 274 15.53 9.66 22.22
N ASN A 275 14.51 10.44 22.57
CA ASN A 275 14.70 11.76 23.17
C ASN A 275 15.36 11.67 24.56
N SER A 276 15.01 10.68 25.36
CA SER A 276 15.65 10.46 26.67
C SER A 276 17.11 10.04 26.54
N ALA A 277 17.45 9.24 25.54
CA ALA A 277 18.83 8.84 25.26
C ALA A 277 19.68 10.02 24.79
N GLN A 278 19.15 10.90 23.95
CA GLN A 278 19.84 12.13 23.52
C GLN A 278 20.07 13.09 24.69
N ILE A 279 19.10 13.24 25.60
CA ILE A 279 19.25 14.07 26.81
C ILE A 279 20.26 13.46 27.78
N GLY A 280 20.32 12.13 27.91
CA GLY A 280 21.30 11.41 28.69
C GLY A 280 22.74 11.63 28.20
N ASP A 281 22.96 11.58 26.89
CA ASP A 281 24.27 11.82 26.27
C ASP A 281 24.75 13.27 26.46
N VAL A 282 23.86 14.24 26.30
CA VAL A 282 24.17 15.67 26.54
C VAL A 282 24.56 15.91 28.00
N ASN A 283 23.89 15.30 28.96
CA ASN A 283 24.22 15.44 30.39
C ASN A 283 25.56 14.77 30.73
N THR A 284 25.94 13.68 30.08
CA THR A 284 27.23 13.02 30.24
C THR A 284 28.35 13.88 29.69
N ILE A 285 28.17 14.57 28.57
CA ILE A 285 29.14 15.51 28.00
C ILE A 285 29.33 16.74 28.88
N TYR A 286 28.25 17.31 29.43
CA TYR A 286 28.33 18.45 30.36
C TYR A 286 28.91 18.08 31.72
N GLY A 287 28.76 16.84 32.17
CA GLY A 287 29.38 16.32 33.41
C GLY A 287 30.91 16.18 33.34
N LEU A 288 31.44 15.90 32.13
CA LEU A 288 32.88 15.78 31.90
C LEU A 288 33.61 17.15 31.83
N VAL A 289 32.94 18.18 31.36
CA VAL A 289 33.49 19.54 31.24
C VAL A 289 33.65 20.22 32.61
N LYS A 290 32.88 19.86 33.62
CA LYS A 290 33.01 20.41 34.98
C LYS A 290 34.12 19.79 35.82
N LYS A 291 34.75 18.66 35.42
CA LYS A 291 35.83 18.00 36.13
C LYS A 291 37.24 18.42 35.68
N THR A 292 37.35 19.28 34.68
CA THR A 292 38.66 19.73 34.15
C THR A 292 39.02 21.19 34.53
N LYS A 293 38.31 21.76 35.49
CA LYS A 293 38.68 23.06 36.09
C LYS A 293 38.73 22.95 37.60
N MET A 294 39.79 22.34 38.09
CA MET A 294 40.41 22.54 39.41
C MET A 294 41.91 22.32 39.25
#